data_e5c101f03a2d2d206bf4bdc03573b388
#
_entry.id   e5c101f03a2d2d206bf4bdc03573b388
#
_cell.length_a   1.000
_cell.length_b   1.000
_cell.length_c   1.000
_cell.angle_alpha   90.00
_cell.angle_beta   90.00
_cell.angle_gamma   90.00
#
_symmetry.space_group_name_H-M   'P 1'
#
loop_
_entity.id
_entity.type
_entity.pdbx_description
1 polymer ?
#
loop_
_entity_poly.entity_id
_entity_poly.type
_entity_poly.pdbx_seq_one_letter_code
_entity_poly.pdbx_strand_id
1 'polypeptide(L)'
;RDPEMSRGLGDVYKRQGYYFKPSGKLASGLTEIDGKKYIFESSTSAEHKGKVYKSTMVRYKKKWYIASSKGSLYKSGWRKYSGNYYYLKECVVQTNQFMKKNGVNGYLDANGKYTRGWVIVSNAKNLVRYIDPSGNGFARNKSMRVNGILYYFDRNGYRITDLTNRYRGPYSVQVDRVNGVMTVYADSARTIPVKTIRVSVGLAGTPTPTGNFTLSRSLRWQPLMGPSWGQYGTHVDGAGQGGIFVHSVACGQANSYNLPAVEYNKLGSPASHGCIRTCVADAKWVYENCNGAPISIIDGKYKADDAMKGPLGKKALTPLRGAANFDPTDPAV
;
A
#
# COMPACT_ATOMS: atom_id res chain seq x y z
N ARG A 1 -36.13 -17.83 45.49
CA ARG A 1 -35.52 -17.70 44.16
C ARG A 1 -36.56 -16.98 43.29
N ASP A 2 -36.29 -15.73 43.00
CA ASP A 2 -37.18 -14.86 42.23
C ASP A 2 -37.12 -15.25 40.73
N PRO A 3 -38.21 -15.68 40.10
CA PRO A 3 -38.21 -16.12 38.69
C PRO A 3 -38.09 -14.99 37.69
N GLU A 4 -38.13 -13.73 38.11
CA GLU A 4 -38.12 -12.59 37.19
C GLU A 4 -36.73 -12.11 36.78
N MET A 5 -35.66 -12.59 37.38
CA MET A 5 -34.27 -12.18 37.05
C MET A 5 -33.66 -12.87 35.84
N SER A 6 -34.39 -13.68 35.07
CA SER A 6 -33.81 -14.47 33.97
C SER A 6 -34.17 -14.03 32.56
N ARG A 7 -34.85 -12.92 32.33
CA ARG A 7 -35.36 -12.52 31.01
C ARG A 7 -34.94 -11.10 30.62
N GLY A 8 -33.67 -10.80 30.64
CA GLY A 8 -33.20 -9.54 30.12
C GLY A 8 -31.67 -9.53 29.88
N LEU A 9 -31.19 -8.63 29.05
CA LEU A 9 -29.81 -8.24 29.05
C LEU A 9 -29.48 -7.59 30.40
N GLY A 10 -29.28 -8.40 31.44
CA GLY A 10 -29.00 -7.94 32.79
C GLY A 10 -27.72 -7.09 32.84
N ASP A 11 -27.87 -5.87 33.30
CA ASP A 11 -26.76 -4.98 33.59
C ASP A 11 -26.28 -5.29 35.01
N VAL A 12 -25.50 -6.32 35.16
CA VAL A 12 -24.92 -6.70 36.45
C VAL A 12 -23.41 -6.54 36.37
N TYR A 13 -22.90 -5.56 37.08
CA TYR A 13 -21.50 -5.20 37.24
C TYR A 13 -20.82 -4.48 36.04
N LYS A 14 -20.63 -3.18 36.21
CA LYS A 14 -19.80 -2.29 35.35
C LYS A 14 -20.26 -2.12 33.90
N ARG A 15 -21.56 -1.94 33.60
CA ARG A 15 -22.10 -1.67 32.24
C ARG A 15 -21.77 -2.74 31.19
N GLN A 16 -21.49 -3.96 31.59
CA GLN A 16 -21.22 -5.09 30.68
C GLN A 16 -22.49 -5.93 30.57
N GLY A 17 -23.05 -6.07 29.35
CA GLY A 17 -24.25 -6.88 29.13
C GLY A 17 -23.89 -8.36 28.97
N TYR A 18 -24.54 -9.22 29.76
CA TYR A 18 -24.51 -10.67 29.65
C TYR A 18 -25.90 -11.18 29.42
N TYR A 19 -26.06 -12.36 28.83
CA TYR A 19 -27.33 -13.02 28.65
C TYR A 19 -27.29 -14.48 29.03
N PHE A 20 -28.17 -14.91 29.92
CA PHE A 20 -28.34 -16.31 30.26
C PHE A 20 -29.52 -16.88 29.47
N LYS A 21 -29.26 -17.97 28.75
CA LYS A 21 -30.28 -18.71 28.02
C LYS A 21 -31.31 -19.32 28.98
N PRO A 22 -32.50 -19.70 28.51
CA PRO A 22 -33.50 -20.40 29.37
C PRO A 22 -32.94 -21.64 30.07
N SER A 23 -31.88 -22.27 29.48
CA SER A 23 -31.20 -23.41 30.07
C SER A 23 -30.22 -23.04 31.20
N GLY A 24 -30.13 -21.77 31.62
CA GLY A 24 -29.18 -21.27 32.60
C GLY A 24 -27.77 -21.10 32.11
N LYS A 25 -27.44 -21.45 30.83
CA LYS A 25 -26.11 -21.32 30.26
C LYS A 25 -25.89 -19.90 29.75
N LEU A 26 -24.69 -19.36 30.01
CA LEU A 26 -24.26 -18.06 29.49
C LEU A 26 -24.22 -18.11 27.93
N ALA A 27 -24.75 -17.05 27.27
CA ALA A 27 -24.68 -16.92 25.83
C ALA A 27 -23.23 -16.73 25.36
N SER A 28 -22.89 -17.34 24.24
CA SER A 28 -21.61 -17.15 23.55
C SER A 28 -21.80 -17.20 22.04
N GLY A 29 -20.97 -16.48 21.31
CA GLY A 29 -21.07 -16.38 19.85
C GLY A 29 -22.33 -15.68 19.38
N LEU A 30 -22.76 -15.97 18.15
CA LEU A 30 -23.95 -15.39 17.56
C LEU A 30 -25.21 -16.00 18.19
N THR A 31 -26.03 -15.18 18.83
CA THR A 31 -27.24 -15.58 19.55
C THR A 31 -28.40 -14.67 19.16
N GLU A 32 -29.56 -15.22 18.94
CA GLU A 32 -30.80 -14.47 18.71
C GLU A 32 -31.63 -14.36 20.02
N ILE A 33 -32.08 -13.15 20.33
CA ILE A 33 -32.88 -12.82 21.52
C ILE A 33 -33.96 -11.86 21.05
N ASP A 34 -35.23 -12.23 21.24
CA ASP A 34 -36.40 -11.44 20.87
C ASP A 34 -36.33 -10.89 19.43
N GLY A 35 -35.99 -11.77 18.48
CA GLY A 35 -35.89 -11.45 17.05
C GLY A 35 -34.70 -10.56 16.66
N LYS A 36 -33.80 -10.24 17.59
CA LYS A 36 -32.56 -9.48 17.35
C LYS A 36 -31.33 -10.36 17.53
N LYS A 37 -30.34 -10.18 16.69
CA LYS A 37 -29.09 -10.92 16.77
C LYS A 37 -28.03 -10.13 17.56
N TYR A 38 -27.25 -10.85 18.34
CA TYR A 38 -26.17 -10.35 19.18
C TYR A 38 -24.94 -11.25 19.00
N ILE A 39 -23.76 -10.72 19.22
CA ILE A 39 -22.54 -11.53 19.34
C ILE A 39 -21.98 -11.36 20.75
N PHE A 40 -21.77 -12.50 21.42
CA PHE A 40 -21.15 -12.58 22.73
C PHE A 40 -19.76 -13.16 22.60
N GLU A 41 -18.84 -12.65 23.43
CA GLU A 41 -17.47 -13.15 23.47
C GLU A 41 -17.46 -14.66 23.74
N SER A 42 -16.75 -15.39 22.90
CA SER A 42 -16.65 -16.86 22.99
C SER A 42 -15.30 -17.35 23.47
N SER A 43 -14.38 -16.44 23.84
CA SER A 43 -13.07 -16.81 24.38
C SER A 43 -13.21 -17.59 25.67
N THR A 44 -12.22 -18.43 25.96
CA THR A 44 -12.15 -19.21 27.20
C THR A 44 -11.61 -18.37 28.38
N SER A 45 -11.15 -17.12 28.11
CA SER A 45 -10.72 -16.18 29.15
C SER A 45 -11.89 -15.85 30.08
N ALA A 46 -11.72 -16.09 31.37
CA ALA A 46 -12.76 -15.86 32.38
C ALA A 46 -13.22 -14.41 32.46
N GLU A 47 -12.37 -13.46 32.13
CA GLU A 47 -12.61 -12.02 32.27
C GLU A 47 -13.62 -11.47 31.25
N HIS A 48 -13.69 -12.06 30.04
CA HIS A 48 -14.50 -11.53 28.94
C HIS A 48 -15.57 -12.50 28.43
N LYS A 49 -15.59 -13.73 28.90
CA LYS A 49 -16.51 -14.77 28.44
C LYS A 49 -17.98 -14.33 28.58
N GLY A 50 -18.71 -14.41 27.48
CA GLY A 50 -20.13 -14.09 27.45
C GLY A 50 -20.46 -12.59 27.44
N LYS A 51 -19.49 -11.70 27.33
CA LYS A 51 -19.70 -10.27 27.17
C LYS A 51 -20.25 -9.94 25.78
N VAL A 52 -21.32 -9.16 25.72
CA VAL A 52 -21.90 -8.71 24.44
C VAL A 52 -21.02 -7.63 23.79
N TYR A 53 -20.77 -7.74 22.50
CA TYR A 53 -20.13 -6.68 21.73
C TYR A 53 -21.09 -5.51 21.51
N LYS A 54 -20.63 -4.27 21.85
CA LYS A 54 -21.39 -3.02 21.71
C LYS A 54 -20.54 -1.98 20.95
N SER A 55 -21.20 -1.16 20.11
CA SER A 55 -20.56 -0.05 19.37
C SER A 55 -19.28 -0.45 18.63
N THR A 56 -19.23 -1.67 18.09
CA THR A 56 -18.03 -2.20 17.47
C THR A 56 -18.33 -3.02 16.22
N MET A 57 -17.32 -3.16 15.38
CA MET A 57 -17.30 -4.12 14.28
C MET A 57 -16.58 -5.38 14.74
N VAL A 58 -17.24 -6.52 14.62
CA VAL A 58 -16.74 -7.80 15.14
C VAL A 58 -16.70 -8.85 14.04
N ARG A 59 -15.64 -9.67 14.06
CA ARG A 59 -15.49 -10.80 13.14
C ARG A 59 -15.88 -12.09 13.85
N TYR A 60 -16.88 -12.79 13.32
CA TYR A 60 -17.31 -14.08 13.85
C TYR A 60 -17.49 -15.07 12.71
N LYS A 61 -16.90 -16.26 12.82
CA LYS A 61 -16.92 -17.32 11.78
C LYS A 61 -16.61 -16.78 10.38
N LYS A 62 -15.53 -16.03 10.24
CA LYS A 62 -15.05 -15.40 9.00
C LYS A 62 -15.95 -14.32 8.40
N LYS A 63 -17.07 -13.95 9.05
CA LYS A 63 -17.98 -12.88 8.63
C LYS A 63 -17.84 -11.65 9.53
N TRP A 64 -18.06 -10.46 8.98
CA TRP A 64 -18.03 -9.21 9.72
C TRP A 64 -19.46 -8.77 10.07
N TYR A 65 -19.64 -8.22 11.26
CA TYR A 65 -20.88 -7.71 11.81
C TYR A 65 -20.64 -6.36 12.46
N ILE A 66 -21.67 -5.51 12.55
CA ILE A 66 -21.60 -4.23 13.26
C ILE A 66 -22.66 -4.23 14.37
N ALA A 67 -22.20 -4.09 15.61
CA ALA A 67 -23.05 -4.02 16.79
C ALA A 67 -23.39 -2.56 17.12
N SER A 68 -24.66 -2.32 17.47
CA SER A 68 -25.15 -1.04 17.96
C SER A 68 -24.66 -0.74 19.38
N SER A 69 -24.93 0.46 19.89
CA SER A 69 -24.63 0.83 21.29
C SER A 69 -25.38 -0.05 22.31
N LYS A 70 -26.52 -0.62 21.90
CA LYS A 70 -27.30 -1.57 22.72
C LYS A 70 -26.85 -3.03 22.55
N GLY A 71 -25.84 -3.30 21.67
CA GLY A 71 -25.31 -4.63 21.41
C GLY A 71 -26.03 -5.40 20.31
N SER A 72 -27.24 -5.03 19.91
CA SER A 72 -27.91 -5.68 18.79
C SER A 72 -27.19 -5.41 17.47
N LEU A 73 -27.11 -6.43 16.61
CA LEU A 73 -26.50 -6.28 15.29
C LEU A 73 -27.43 -5.48 14.36
N TYR A 74 -26.86 -4.58 13.56
CA TYR A 74 -27.62 -3.93 12.50
C TYR A 74 -28.01 -4.96 11.44
N LYS A 75 -29.30 -4.98 11.06
CA LYS A 75 -29.88 -6.04 10.20
C LYS A 75 -29.47 -5.87 8.74
N SER A 76 -29.75 -4.71 8.15
CA SER A 76 -29.51 -4.46 6.72
C SER A 76 -29.33 -2.98 6.43
N GLY A 77 -28.77 -2.69 5.23
CA GLY A 77 -28.59 -1.33 4.71
C GLY A 77 -27.23 -0.73 5.03
N TRP A 78 -27.09 0.53 4.64
CA TRP A 78 -25.85 1.28 4.81
C TRP A 78 -25.63 1.67 6.28
N ARG A 79 -24.40 1.50 6.74
CA ARG A 79 -23.95 1.96 8.07
C ARG A 79 -22.61 2.64 7.97
N LYS A 80 -22.42 3.71 8.76
CA LYS A 80 -21.14 4.37 8.96
C LYS A 80 -20.50 3.84 10.22
N TYR A 81 -19.26 3.41 10.13
CA TYR A 81 -18.46 2.95 11.26
C TYR A 81 -17.00 3.41 11.07
N SER A 82 -16.39 3.99 12.09
CA SER A 82 -15.02 4.55 12.05
C SER A 82 -14.74 5.37 10.78
N GLY A 83 -15.66 6.29 10.43
CA GLY A 83 -15.52 7.18 9.27
C GLY A 83 -15.85 6.56 7.91
N ASN A 84 -15.96 5.24 7.80
CA ASN A 84 -16.19 4.51 6.55
C ASN A 84 -17.65 4.03 6.44
N TYR A 85 -18.10 3.76 5.19
CA TYR A 85 -19.41 3.18 4.94
C TYR A 85 -19.30 1.68 4.63
N TYR A 86 -20.27 0.93 5.16
CA TYR A 86 -20.44 -0.52 4.99
C TYR A 86 -21.88 -0.82 4.62
N TYR A 87 -22.11 -1.85 3.83
CA TYR A 87 -23.44 -2.35 3.52
C TYR A 87 -23.66 -3.71 4.17
N LEU A 88 -24.78 -3.84 4.88
CA LEU A 88 -25.14 -5.07 5.57
C LEU A 88 -26.33 -5.73 4.88
N LYS A 89 -26.33 -7.05 4.83
CA LYS A 89 -27.46 -7.89 4.47
C LYS A 89 -27.56 -9.01 5.50
N GLU A 90 -28.74 -9.15 6.14
CA GLU A 90 -28.98 -10.16 7.19
C GLU A 90 -27.94 -10.12 8.33
N CYS A 91 -27.62 -8.93 8.78
CA CYS A 91 -26.60 -8.59 9.77
C CYS A 91 -25.14 -8.76 9.31
N VAL A 92 -24.88 -9.32 8.14
CA VAL A 92 -23.52 -9.58 7.63
C VAL A 92 -23.05 -8.41 6.77
N VAL A 93 -21.85 -7.90 7.04
CA VAL A 93 -21.19 -6.92 6.19
C VAL A 93 -20.85 -7.57 4.85
N GLN A 94 -21.30 -6.94 3.77
CA GLN A 94 -21.05 -7.41 2.42
C GLN A 94 -19.66 -6.99 1.96
N THR A 95 -18.98 -7.82 1.16
CA THR A 95 -17.59 -7.63 0.72
C THR A 95 -17.44 -7.98 -0.76
N ASN A 96 -16.37 -7.50 -1.38
CA ASN A 96 -15.91 -7.87 -2.73
C ASN A 96 -16.99 -7.74 -3.82
N GLN A 97 -17.82 -6.70 -3.77
CA GLN A 97 -18.86 -6.48 -4.76
C GLN A 97 -19.10 -5.01 -5.08
N PHE A 98 -19.62 -4.76 -6.28
CA PHE A 98 -20.05 -3.42 -6.66
C PHE A 98 -21.37 -3.07 -6.01
N MET A 99 -21.46 -1.83 -5.52
CA MET A 99 -22.65 -1.28 -4.87
C MET A 99 -22.84 0.17 -5.27
N LYS A 100 -24.12 0.59 -5.42
CA LYS A 100 -24.49 2.00 -5.51
C LYS A 100 -24.85 2.53 -4.14
N LYS A 101 -24.28 3.66 -3.75
CA LYS A 101 -24.69 4.43 -2.59
C LYS A 101 -25.12 5.82 -3.03
N ASN A 102 -26.39 6.16 -2.79
CA ASN A 102 -26.99 7.43 -3.24
C ASN A 102 -26.76 7.67 -4.76
N GLY A 103 -26.99 6.64 -5.59
CA GLY A 103 -26.81 6.71 -7.04
C GLY A 103 -25.34 6.60 -7.53
N VAL A 104 -24.36 6.69 -6.64
CA VAL A 104 -22.93 6.68 -7.01
C VAL A 104 -22.36 5.27 -6.96
N ASN A 105 -21.71 4.87 -8.05
CA ASN A 105 -21.01 3.59 -8.13
C ASN A 105 -19.81 3.53 -7.18
N GLY A 106 -19.63 2.39 -6.54
CA GLY A 106 -18.50 2.10 -5.69
C GLY A 106 -18.30 0.60 -5.53
N TYR A 107 -17.36 0.21 -4.72
CA TYR A 107 -16.99 -1.17 -4.46
C TYR A 107 -16.84 -1.40 -2.96
N LEU A 108 -17.39 -2.50 -2.48
CA LEU A 108 -17.12 -3.00 -1.14
C LEU A 108 -15.86 -3.85 -1.21
N ASP A 109 -14.79 -3.42 -0.55
CA ASP A 109 -13.51 -4.14 -0.56
C ASP A 109 -13.58 -5.45 0.24
N ALA A 110 -12.46 -6.13 0.41
CA ALA A 110 -12.39 -7.39 1.16
C ALA A 110 -12.78 -7.26 2.64
N ASN A 111 -12.71 -6.05 3.20
CA ASN A 111 -13.12 -5.73 4.57
C ASN A 111 -14.54 -5.14 4.64
N GLY A 112 -15.22 -5.03 3.48
CA GLY A 112 -16.56 -4.45 3.36
C GLY A 112 -16.61 -2.93 3.35
N LYS A 113 -15.46 -2.25 3.32
CA LYS A 113 -15.39 -0.81 3.23
C LYS A 113 -15.81 -0.34 1.84
N TYR A 114 -16.78 0.59 1.79
CA TYR A 114 -17.18 1.22 0.52
C TYR A 114 -16.11 2.19 0.04
N THR A 115 -15.57 1.91 -1.13
CA THR A 115 -14.52 2.70 -1.79
C THR A 115 -15.00 3.19 -3.15
N ARG A 116 -14.41 4.30 -3.61
CA ARG A 116 -14.56 4.86 -4.96
C ARG A 116 -13.19 5.16 -5.53
N GLY A 117 -13.08 5.16 -6.86
CA GLY A 117 -11.81 5.42 -7.51
C GLY A 117 -10.85 4.24 -7.36
N TRP A 118 -9.73 4.45 -6.73
CA TRP A 118 -8.70 3.43 -6.56
C TRP A 118 -9.08 2.37 -5.52
N VAL A 119 -8.94 1.11 -5.92
CA VAL A 119 -9.15 -0.07 -5.06
C VAL A 119 -7.87 -0.88 -5.00
N ILE A 120 -7.23 -0.92 -3.83
CA ILE A 120 -6.03 -1.69 -3.59
C ILE A 120 -6.44 -3.14 -3.34
N VAL A 121 -5.98 -4.04 -4.20
CA VAL A 121 -6.23 -5.48 -4.09
C VAL A 121 -5.11 -6.17 -3.32
N SER A 122 -3.86 -5.75 -3.55
CA SER A 122 -2.69 -6.27 -2.84
C SER A 122 -1.58 -5.23 -2.84
N ASN A 123 -1.14 -4.80 -1.65
CA ASN A 123 0.02 -3.94 -1.47
C ASN A 123 1.32 -4.66 -1.86
N ALA A 124 1.49 -5.87 -1.38
CA ALA A 124 2.71 -6.65 -1.61
C ALA A 124 2.97 -6.90 -3.10
N LYS A 125 1.89 -7.09 -3.89
CA LYS A 125 1.99 -7.31 -5.34
C LYS A 125 1.77 -6.05 -6.17
N ASN A 126 1.55 -4.88 -5.54
CA ASN A 126 1.18 -3.62 -6.20
C ASN A 126 -0.02 -3.78 -7.16
N LEU A 127 -1.01 -4.61 -6.78
CA LEU A 127 -2.21 -4.83 -7.56
C LEU A 127 -3.28 -3.81 -7.18
N VAL A 128 -3.60 -2.94 -8.12
CA VAL A 128 -4.56 -1.85 -7.93
C VAL A 128 -5.54 -1.81 -9.10
N ARG A 129 -6.80 -1.58 -8.82
CA ARG A 129 -7.88 -1.37 -9.78
C ARG A 129 -8.44 0.03 -9.64
N TYR A 130 -9.15 0.49 -10.65
CA TYR A 130 -9.85 1.78 -10.61
C TYR A 130 -11.32 1.59 -10.99
N ILE A 131 -12.23 2.12 -10.18
CA ILE A 131 -13.66 2.10 -10.50
C ILE A 131 -13.92 3.13 -11.61
N ASP A 132 -14.38 2.66 -12.75
CA ASP A 132 -14.72 3.54 -13.88
C ASP A 132 -15.95 4.38 -13.50
N PRO A 133 -15.84 5.73 -13.41
CA PRO A 133 -16.98 6.57 -13.05
C PRO A 133 -18.12 6.52 -14.07
N SER A 134 -17.80 6.25 -15.33
CA SER A 134 -18.76 6.16 -16.44
C SER A 134 -19.40 4.76 -16.58
N GLY A 135 -18.89 3.76 -15.83
CA GLY A 135 -19.33 2.37 -15.93
C GLY A 135 -19.74 1.77 -14.59
N ASN A 136 -20.26 0.55 -14.64
CA ASN A 136 -20.67 -0.22 -13.45
C ASN A 136 -19.59 -1.19 -12.97
N GLY A 137 -18.32 -0.94 -13.32
CA GLY A 137 -17.24 -1.86 -13.02
C GLY A 137 -15.89 -1.18 -12.93
N PHE A 138 -14.83 -2.00 -12.84
CA PHE A 138 -13.47 -1.53 -12.96
C PHE A 138 -13.12 -1.15 -14.41
N ALA A 139 -12.26 -0.14 -14.57
CA ALA A 139 -11.63 0.13 -15.86
C ALA A 139 -10.85 -1.12 -16.29
N ARG A 140 -11.09 -1.60 -17.53
CA ARG A 140 -10.50 -2.83 -18.08
C ARG A 140 -10.13 -2.62 -19.54
N ASN A 141 -8.99 -3.16 -19.95
CA ASN A 141 -8.50 -3.13 -21.34
C ASN A 141 -8.61 -1.73 -21.97
N LYS A 142 -8.28 -0.70 -21.23
CA LYS A 142 -8.37 0.71 -21.66
C LYS A 142 -7.34 1.58 -20.96
N SER A 143 -7.09 2.74 -21.53
CA SER A 143 -6.43 3.85 -20.83
C SER A 143 -7.47 4.87 -20.35
N MET A 144 -7.15 5.57 -19.27
CA MET A 144 -7.93 6.72 -18.84
C MET A 144 -7.09 7.70 -18.03
N ARG A 145 -7.46 8.98 -18.08
CA ARG A 145 -6.86 9.99 -17.22
C ARG A 145 -7.58 10.06 -15.88
N VAL A 146 -6.81 10.01 -14.80
CA VAL A 146 -7.29 10.21 -13.45
C VAL A 146 -6.47 11.33 -12.83
N ASN A 147 -7.12 12.44 -12.47
CA ASN A 147 -6.45 13.64 -11.95
C ASN A 147 -5.29 14.11 -12.85
N GLY A 148 -5.49 14.12 -14.17
CA GLY A 148 -4.50 14.56 -15.16
C GLY A 148 -3.48 13.50 -15.57
N ILE A 149 -3.29 12.45 -14.78
CA ILE A 149 -2.32 11.36 -15.03
C ILE A 149 -2.96 10.27 -15.87
N LEU A 150 -2.25 9.83 -16.94
CA LEU A 150 -2.70 8.76 -17.82
C LEU A 150 -2.32 7.40 -17.26
N TYR A 151 -3.32 6.53 -17.09
CA TYR A 151 -3.16 5.16 -16.62
C TYR A 151 -3.65 4.17 -17.67
N TYR A 152 -3.10 2.97 -17.63
CA TYR A 152 -3.51 1.84 -18.45
C TYR A 152 -3.97 0.69 -17.55
N PHE A 153 -5.02 0.01 -17.98
CA PHE A 153 -5.60 -1.13 -17.26
C PHE A 153 -5.63 -2.35 -18.16
N ASP A 154 -5.20 -3.48 -17.61
CA ASP A 154 -5.20 -4.76 -18.31
C ASP A 154 -6.63 -5.34 -18.46
N ARG A 155 -6.74 -6.51 -19.10
CA ARG A 155 -8.01 -7.22 -19.27
C ARG A 155 -8.69 -7.61 -17.96
N ASN A 156 -7.92 -7.76 -16.88
CA ASN A 156 -8.40 -8.08 -15.53
C ASN A 156 -8.75 -6.82 -14.72
N GLY A 157 -8.51 -5.62 -15.28
CA GLY A 157 -8.73 -4.32 -14.64
C GLY A 157 -7.65 -3.91 -13.67
N TYR A 158 -6.48 -4.55 -13.68
CA TYR A 158 -5.34 -4.09 -12.91
C TYR A 158 -4.61 -2.97 -13.62
N ARG A 159 -4.18 -1.97 -12.87
CA ARG A 159 -3.29 -0.92 -13.36
C ARG A 159 -1.98 -1.54 -13.84
N ILE A 160 -1.59 -1.22 -15.07
CA ILE A 160 -0.29 -1.62 -15.62
C ILE A 160 0.77 -0.72 -14.98
N THR A 161 1.80 -1.32 -14.41
CA THR A 161 2.82 -0.63 -13.60
C THR A 161 4.13 -0.40 -14.35
N ASP A 162 4.30 -0.99 -15.53
CA ASP A 162 5.45 -0.79 -16.42
C ASP A 162 4.95 -0.60 -17.85
N LEU A 163 5.26 0.55 -18.42
CA LEU A 163 4.85 0.96 -19.77
C LEU A 163 6.07 1.21 -20.68
N THR A 164 7.26 0.77 -20.26
CA THR A 164 8.52 0.98 -21.00
C THR A 164 8.49 0.33 -22.39
N ASN A 165 7.71 -0.74 -22.59
CA ASN A 165 7.49 -1.35 -23.88
C ASN A 165 6.55 -0.55 -24.80
N ARG A 166 5.75 0.36 -24.21
CA ARG A 166 4.76 1.17 -24.94
C ARG A 166 5.27 2.57 -25.27
N TYR A 167 6.11 3.11 -24.41
CA TYR A 167 6.66 4.45 -24.54
C TYR A 167 8.19 4.39 -24.57
N ARG A 168 8.77 5.11 -25.51
CA ARG A 168 10.21 5.32 -25.60
C ARG A 168 10.55 6.77 -25.30
N GLY A 169 11.77 7.02 -24.86
CA GLY A 169 12.22 8.37 -24.54
C GLY A 169 12.09 9.38 -25.71
N PRO A 170 12.34 10.65 -25.46
CA PRO A 170 13.01 11.16 -24.26
C PRO A 170 12.10 11.11 -23.00
N TYR A 171 12.73 10.83 -21.86
CA TYR A 171 12.03 10.73 -20.59
C TYR A 171 12.26 11.98 -19.71
N SER A 172 11.37 12.20 -18.75
CA SER A 172 11.61 13.05 -17.60
C SER A 172 11.48 12.23 -16.31
N VAL A 173 12.22 12.61 -15.26
CA VAL A 173 12.33 11.85 -14.03
C VAL A 173 11.88 12.69 -12.84
N GLN A 174 11.19 12.10 -11.88
CA GLN A 174 10.89 12.72 -10.59
C GLN A 174 11.24 11.77 -9.44
N VAL A 175 11.99 12.26 -8.48
CA VAL A 175 12.28 11.55 -7.22
C VAL A 175 11.49 12.20 -6.10
N ASP A 176 10.68 11.41 -5.41
CA ASP A 176 10.00 11.78 -4.18
C ASP A 176 10.75 11.18 -2.99
N ARG A 177 11.47 12.05 -2.26
CA ARG A 177 12.32 11.64 -1.14
C ARG A 177 11.50 11.08 0.03
N VAL A 178 10.32 11.64 0.29
CA VAL A 178 9.45 11.27 1.43
C VAL A 178 8.89 9.86 1.23
N ASN A 179 8.51 9.52 -0.02
CA ASN A 179 7.94 8.22 -0.33
C ASN A 179 8.97 7.17 -0.77
N GLY A 180 10.24 7.56 -0.97
CA GLY A 180 11.31 6.67 -1.42
C GLY A 180 10.99 6.09 -2.81
N VAL A 181 10.60 6.95 -3.75
CA VAL A 181 10.16 6.54 -5.07
C VAL A 181 10.70 7.47 -6.16
N MET A 182 11.17 6.88 -7.27
CA MET A 182 11.49 7.56 -8.50
C MET A 182 10.44 7.18 -9.55
N THR A 183 9.85 8.16 -10.22
CA THR A 183 8.92 7.94 -11.33
C THR A 183 9.52 8.49 -12.60
N VAL A 184 9.52 7.67 -13.64
CA VAL A 184 9.90 8.04 -15.01
C VAL A 184 8.64 8.31 -15.81
N TYR A 185 8.64 9.41 -16.56
CA TYR A 185 7.52 9.85 -17.40
C TYR A 185 7.94 9.93 -18.86
N ALA A 186 7.01 9.67 -19.77
CA ALA A 186 7.20 9.81 -21.20
C ALA A 186 6.99 11.25 -21.71
N ASP A 187 6.70 12.19 -20.81
CA ASP A 187 6.45 13.58 -21.14
C ASP A 187 7.06 14.54 -20.11
N SER A 188 7.40 15.76 -20.55
CA SER A 188 7.92 16.81 -19.68
C SER A 188 6.89 17.34 -18.68
N ALA A 189 5.60 17.28 -19.03
CA ALA A 189 4.49 17.65 -18.16
C ALA A 189 4.23 16.63 -17.05
N ARG A 190 4.90 15.49 -17.07
CA ARG A 190 4.77 14.40 -16.08
C ARG A 190 3.34 13.89 -15.92
N THR A 191 2.65 13.72 -17.03
CA THR A 191 1.27 13.21 -17.07
C THR A 191 1.19 11.75 -17.54
N ILE A 192 2.27 11.18 -18.08
CA ILE A 192 2.36 9.82 -18.62
C ILE A 192 3.46 9.05 -17.89
N PRO A 193 3.17 8.51 -16.69
CA PRO A 193 4.14 7.70 -15.97
C PRO A 193 4.35 6.36 -16.70
N VAL A 194 5.59 5.98 -16.92
CA VAL A 194 5.95 4.73 -17.62
C VAL A 194 6.59 3.70 -16.70
N LYS A 195 7.27 4.15 -15.65
CA LYS A 195 7.95 3.27 -14.68
C LYS A 195 8.03 3.97 -13.31
N THR A 196 7.82 3.20 -12.25
CA THR A 196 8.06 3.64 -10.87
C THR A 196 9.06 2.71 -10.20
N ILE A 197 10.11 3.30 -9.64
CA ILE A 197 11.29 2.63 -9.09
C ILE A 197 11.33 2.88 -7.59
N ARG A 198 11.61 1.86 -6.79
CA ARG A 198 11.88 1.99 -5.36
C ARG A 198 13.28 2.54 -5.17
N VAL A 199 13.42 3.62 -4.40
CA VAL A 199 14.73 4.23 -4.14
C VAL A 199 14.96 4.50 -2.66
N SER A 200 16.23 4.48 -2.25
CA SER A 200 16.70 5.06 -1.00
C SER A 200 17.42 6.36 -1.29
N VAL A 201 17.13 7.37 -0.51
CA VAL A 201 17.73 8.70 -0.58
C VAL A 201 18.64 8.96 0.62
N GLY A 202 19.22 10.14 0.71
CA GLY A 202 20.10 10.55 1.81
C GLY A 202 19.40 10.52 3.17
N LEU A 203 20.17 10.21 4.20
CA LEU A 203 19.79 10.34 5.61
C LEU A 203 19.53 11.81 5.97
N ALA A 204 18.90 12.08 7.11
CA ALA A 204 18.60 13.44 7.56
C ALA A 204 19.83 14.33 7.67
N GLY A 205 20.99 13.78 8.08
CA GLY A 205 22.26 14.50 8.18
C GLY A 205 22.97 14.74 6.84
N THR A 206 22.61 13.99 5.80
CA THR A 206 23.17 14.09 4.45
C THR A 206 22.08 13.92 3.39
N PRO A 207 21.09 14.83 3.38
CA PRO A 207 19.90 14.65 2.54
C PRO A 207 20.26 14.75 1.04
N THR A 208 19.58 13.97 0.21
CA THR A 208 19.59 14.19 -1.23
C THR A 208 19.07 15.59 -1.54
N PRO A 209 19.78 16.45 -2.27
CA PRO A 209 19.32 17.81 -2.58
C PRO A 209 18.00 17.82 -3.33
N THR A 210 17.10 18.74 -3.00
CA THR A 210 15.90 19.02 -3.78
C THR A 210 16.19 20.05 -4.87
N GLY A 211 15.48 19.96 -5.98
CA GLY A 211 15.63 20.89 -7.10
C GLY A 211 15.39 20.23 -8.44
N ASN A 212 15.76 20.95 -9.51
CA ASN A 212 15.70 20.47 -10.89
C ASN A 212 17.14 20.37 -11.42
N PHE A 213 17.45 19.22 -11.98
CA PHE A 213 18.77 18.83 -12.41
C PHE A 213 18.70 18.08 -13.75
N THR A 214 19.84 17.62 -14.24
CA THR A 214 19.92 16.76 -15.43
C THR A 214 20.67 15.48 -15.08
N LEU A 215 20.31 14.38 -15.73
CA LEU A 215 20.98 13.09 -15.56
C LEU A 215 22.06 12.92 -16.64
N SER A 216 23.26 12.50 -16.25
CA SER A 216 24.30 12.13 -17.20
C SER A 216 24.89 10.76 -16.86
N ARG A 217 25.11 9.95 -17.90
CA ARG A 217 25.70 8.61 -17.73
C ARG A 217 27.15 8.74 -17.23
N SER A 218 27.52 7.96 -16.22
CA SER A 218 28.82 7.87 -15.66
C SER A 218 29.43 6.45 -15.85
N LEU A 219 29.91 5.80 -14.80
CA LEU A 219 30.62 4.53 -14.89
C LEU A 219 29.67 3.33 -14.61
N ARG A 220 29.97 2.21 -15.29
CA ARG A 220 29.29 0.91 -15.02
C ARG A 220 29.51 0.46 -13.56
N TRP A 221 30.73 0.63 -13.04
CA TRP A 221 31.08 0.55 -11.64
C TRP A 221 31.53 1.93 -11.19
N GLN A 222 30.66 2.62 -10.47
CA GLN A 222 30.90 3.97 -9.97
C GLN A 222 31.56 3.90 -8.60
N PRO A 223 32.80 4.44 -8.46
CA PRO A 223 33.39 4.65 -7.15
C PRO A 223 32.57 5.69 -6.38
N LEU A 224 32.32 5.40 -5.11
CA LEU A 224 31.53 6.23 -4.19
C LEU A 224 32.41 6.66 -3.00
N MET A 225 31.83 7.38 -2.06
CA MET A 225 32.50 7.79 -0.84
C MET A 225 32.98 6.58 -0.04
N GLY A 226 34.24 6.63 0.44
CA GLY A 226 34.94 5.52 1.10
C GLY A 226 35.24 4.38 0.11
N PRO A 227 35.60 3.20 0.60
CA PRO A 227 35.87 2.04 -0.25
C PRO A 227 34.57 1.36 -0.65
N SER A 228 33.70 2.09 -1.38
CA SER A 228 32.42 1.54 -1.82
C SER A 228 32.12 1.83 -3.28
N TRP A 229 31.34 0.96 -3.90
CA TRP A 229 31.03 0.95 -5.32
C TRP A 229 29.53 0.77 -5.56
N GLY A 230 29.00 1.49 -6.56
CA GLY A 230 27.65 1.30 -7.08
C GLY A 230 27.67 0.90 -8.54
N GLN A 231 26.75 0.03 -8.95
CA GLN A 231 26.61 -0.33 -10.35
C GLN A 231 25.77 0.71 -11.10
N TYR A 232 26.09 0.94 -12.37
CA TYR A 232 25.35 1.79 -13.30
C TYR A 232 25.14 3.21 -12.78
N GLY A 233 26.26 3.87 -12.45
CA GLY A 233 26.24 5.25 -11.96
C GLY A 233 25.69 6.23 -12.99
N THR A 234 24.65 6.94 -12.63
CA THR A 234 24.08 8.05 -13.41
C THR A 234 24.17 9.29 -12.55
N HIS A 235 24.99 10.25 -12.97
CA HIS A 235 25.24 11.49 -12.23
C HIS A 235 24.02 12.41 -12.28
N VAL A 236 23.77 13.10 -11.18
CA VAL A 236 22.74 14.17 -11.08
C VAL A 236 23.48 15.50 -11.17
N ASP A 237 23.57 16.04 -12.38
CA ASP A 237 24.38 17.22 -12.68
C ASP A 237 23.80 18.45 -11.97
N GLY A 238 24.69 19.15 -11.23
CA GLY A 238 24.33 20.33 -10.46
C GLY A 238 23.74 20.06 -9.05
N ALA A 239 23.61 18.82 -8.62
CA ALA A 239 23.01 18.47 -7.33
C ALA A 239 23.97 18.63 -6.12
N GLY A 240 25.08 19.30 -6.25
CA GLY A 240 26.01 19.62 -5.15
C GLY A 240 27.44 19.16 -5.37
N GLN A 241 28.34 19.63 -4.49
CA GLN A 241 29.77 19.25 -4.52
C GLN A 241 29.94 17.79 -4.06
N GLY A 242 30.83 17.05 -4.69
CA GLY A 242 31.15 15.66 -4.37
C GLY A 242 30.34 14.63 -5.16
N GLY A 243 29.38 15.06 -6.00
CA GLY A 243 28.65 14.19 -6.92
C GLY A 243 27.50 13.40 -6.26
N ILE A 244 26.29 13.62 -6.72
CA ILE A 244 25.11 12.82 -6.40
C ILE A 244 24.86 11.89 -7.59
N PHE A 245 24.65 10.61 -7.32
CA PHE A 245 24.41 9.59 -8.35
C PHE A 245 23.12 8.82 -8.08
N VAL A 246 22.46 8.42 -9.16
CA VAL A 246 21.56 7.26 -9.16
C VAL A 246 22.43 6.03 -9.44
N HIS A 247 22.36 5.02 -8.56
CA HIS A 247 23.17 3.80 -8.70
C HIS A 247 22.51 2.61 -7.94
N SER A 248 23.05 1.40 -8.11
CA SER A 248 22.64 0.25 -7.31
C SER A 248 22.95 0.45 -5.83
N VAL A 249 22.39 -0.40 -4.95
CA VAL A 249 22.86 -0.45 -3.56
C VAL A 249 24.38 -0.62 -3.54
N ALA A 250 25.04 0.17 -2.67
CA ALA A 250 26.51 0.18 -2.60
C ALA A 250 27.06 -1.12 -2.01
N CYS A 251 28.18 -1.57 -2.54
CA CYS A 251 28.96 -2.72 -2.09
C CYS A 251 30.44 -2.32 -1.85
N GLY A 252 31.16 -3.11 -1.07
CA GLY A 252 32.53 -2.81 -0.68
C GLY A 252 33.58 -3.00 -1.79
N GLN A 253 33.23 -3.67 -2.87
CA GLN A 253 34.10 -3.94 -4.03
C GLN A 253 33.29 -3.85 -5.33
N ALA A 254 33.94 -3.59 -6.45
CA ALA A 254 33.35 -3.60 -7.79
C ALA A 254 33.00 -5.03 -8.25
N ASN A 255 32.15 -5.73 -7.48
CA ASN A 255 31.81 -7.13 -7.67
C ASN A 255 30.34 -7.37 -7.32
N SER A 256 29.60 -8.04 -8.20
CA SER A 256 28.17 -8.36 -8.01
C SER A 256 27.89 -9.23 -6.78
N TYR A 257 28.85 -10.00 -6.32
CA TYR A 257 28.76 -10.89 -5.15
C TYR A 257 29.30 -10.29 -3.84
N ASN A 258 29.33 -8.96 -3.74
CA ASN A 258 29.80 -8.23 -2.56
C ASN A 258 28.74 -7.29 -1.98
N LEU A 259 27.46 -7.61 -2.16
CA LEU A 259 26.35 -6.79 -1.71
C LEU A 259 25.99 -7.10 -0.26
N PRO A 260 26.01 -6.11 0.67
CA PRO A 260 25.47 -6.31 2.00
C PRO A 260 23.94 -6.44 1.97
N ALA A 261 23.40 -7.59 2.36
CA ALA A 261 21.94 -7.83 2.41
C ALA A 261 21.20 -6.79 3.27
N VAL A 262 21.82 -6.34 4.37
CA VAL A 262 21.26 -5.30 5.25
C VAL A 262 21.06 -3.98 4.50
N GLU A 263 22.02 -3.59 3.65
CA GLU A 263 21.90 -2.34 2.87
C GLU A 263 20.84 -2.47 1.76
N TYR A 264 20.75 -3.62 1.11
CA TYR A 264 19.71 -3.90 0.13
C TYR A 264 18.31 -3.83 0.76
N ASN A 265 18.14 -4.38 1.95
CA ASN A 265 16.86 -4.41 2.65
C ASN A 265 16.37 -3.03 3.13
N LYS A 266 17.22 -2.01 3.11
CA LYS A 266 16.87 -0.61 3.38
C LYS A 266 16.20 0.08 2.18
N LEU A 267 16.18 -0.52 0.99
CA LEU A 267 15.58 0.10 -0.20
C LEU A 267 14.15 0.56 0.04
N GLY A 268 13.90 1.84 -0.26
CA GLY A 268 12.62 2.51 -0.01
C GLY A 268 12.57 3.33 1.28
N SER A 269 13.68 3.36 2.04
CA SER A 269 13.88 4.21 3.21
C SER A 269 15.17 5.01 3.06
N PRO A 270 15.32 6.17 3.71
CA PRO A 270 16.57 6.92 3.70
C PRO A 270 17.74 6.06 4.22
N ALA A 271 18.83 5.97 3.47
CA ALA A 271 19.96 5.09 3.81
C ALA A 271 21.32 5.52 3.20
N SER A 272 21.39 6.60 2.43
CA SER A 272 22.60 7.04 1.75
C SER A 272 23.17 8.33 2.35
N HIS A 273 24.32 8.75 1.85
CA HIS A 273 24.93 10.05 2.13
C HIS A 273 24.63 11.09 1.01
N GLY A 274 23.42 11.02 0.44
CA GLY A 274 22.94 11.94 -0.59
C GLY A 274 22.60 11.27 -1.91
N CYS A 275 23.26 10.19 -2.31
CA CYS A 275 22.97 9.46 -3.53
C CYS A 275 21.58 8.79 -3.51
N ILE A 276 21.09 8.45 -4.69
CA ILE A 276 19.81 7.78 -4.91
C ILE A 276 20.08 6.32 -5.25
N ARG A 277 19.86 5.42 -4.28
CA ARG A 277 20.13 3.98 -4.41
C ARG A 277 18.88 3.24 -4.88
N THR A 278 19.06 2.24 -5.76
CA THR A 278 17.97 1.34 -6.20
C THR A 278 18.51 -0.08 -6.41
N CYS A 279 17.69 -1.01 -6.88
CA CYS A 279 18.18 -2.34 -7.28
C CYS A 279 18.96 -2.26 -8.61
N VAL A 280 19.77 -3.29 -8.89
CA VAL A 280 20.67 -3.27 -10.07
C VAL A 280 19.90 -3.16 -11.38
N ALA A 281 18.80 -3.89 -11.55
CA ALA A 281 18.01 -3.81 -12.79
C ALA A 281 17.46 -2.41 -13.05
N ASP A 282 17.01 -1.71 -12.01
CA ASP A 282 16.45 -0.38 -12.14
C ASP A 282 17.57 0.68 -12.34
N ALA A 283 18.72 0.53 -11.66
CA ALA A 283 19.89 1.36 -11.90
C ALA A 283 20.39 1.23 -13.34
N LYS A 284 20.49 0.00 -13.84
CA LYS A 284 20.84 -0.30 -15.24
C LYS A 284 19.87 0.36 -16.21
N TRP A 285 18.57 0.22 -15.94
CA TRP A 285 17.56 0.80 -16.82
C TRP A 285 17.65 2.34 -16.89
N VAL A 286 17.84 3.02 -15.75
CA VAL A 286 18.04 4.49 -15.69
C VAL A 286 19.31 4.88 -16.45
N TYR A 287 20.41 4.17 -16.22
CA TYR A 287 21.70 4.40 -16.87
C TYR A 287 21.62 4.31 -18.41
N GLU A 288 20.87 3.33 -18.92
CA GLU A 288 20.73 3.08 -20.36
C GLU A 288 19.73 4.02 -21.04
N ASN A 289 18.69 4.47 -20.32
CA ASN A 289 17.54 5.13 -20.95
C ASN A 289 17.34 6.59 -20.53
N CYS A 290 17.98 7.08 -19.47
CA CYS A 290 17.72 8.42 -18.95
C CYS A 290 18.90 9.38 -19.08
N ASN A 291 19.90 9.08 -19.93
CA ASN A 291 20.97 10.03 -20.20
C ASN A 291 20.45 11.32 -20.85
N GLY A 292 20.80 12.48 -20.30
CA GLY A 292 20.28 13.78 -20.70
C GLY A 292 18.86 14.10 -20.20
N ALA A 293 18.22 13.19 -19.46
CA ALA A 293 16.87 13.41 -18.97
C ALA A 293 16.83 14.46 -17.84
N PRO A 294 15.86 15.39 -17.86
CA PRO A 294 15.60 16.27 -16.73
C PRO A 294 15.09 15.46 -15.53
N ILE A 295 15.64 15.73 -14.36
CA ILE A 295 15.25 15.14 -13.10
C ILE A 295 14.84 16.23 -12.11
N SER A 296 13.69 16.03 -11.42
CA SER A 296 13.24 16.85 -10.32
C SER A 296 13.22 16.03 -9.04
N ILE A 297 13.86 16.53 -8.00
CA ILE A 297 13.91 15.91 -6.67
C ILE A 297 13.07 16.74 -5.72
N ILE A 298 12.03 16.14 -5.15
CA ILE A 298 11.02 16.83 -4.34
C ILE A 298 10.76 16.13 -3.02
N ASP A 299 10.15 16.85 -2.09
CA ASP A 299 9.48 16.30 -0.91
C ASP A 299 7.99 16.19 -1.19
N GLY A 300 7.52 14.99 -1.47
CA GLY A 300 6.10 14.72 -1.71
C GLY A 300 5.30 14.57 -0.41
N LYS A 301 3.99 14.47 -0.55
CA LYS A 301 3.13 14.11 0.59
C LYS A 301 3.29 12.63 0.93
N TYR A 302 3.49 12.32 2.20
CA TYR A 302 3.57 10.95 2.68
C TYR A 302 2.31 10.15 2.35
N LYS A 303 2.50 8.93 1.85
CA LYS A 303 1.45 7.93 1.60
C LYS A 303 1.76 6.69 2.42
N ALA A 304 0.84 6.30 3.31
CA ALA A 304 1.01 5.11 4.16
C ALA A 304 1.04 3.82 3.34
N ASP A 305 0.30 3.81 2.22
CA ASP A 305 0.08 2.62 1.40
C ASP A 305 1.10 2.50 0.27
N ASP A 306 1.90 1.42 0.26
CA ASP A 306 2.94 1.19 -0.72
C ASP A 306 2.41 1.05 -2.16
N ALA A 307 1.23 0.44 -2.36
CA ALA A 307 0.62 0.29 -3.67
C ALA A 307 0.20 1.63 -4.31
N MET A 308 0.09 2.68 -3.50
CA MET A 308 -0.30 4.02 -3.93
C MET A 308 0.85 5.03 -3.92
N LYS A 309 2.06 4.65 -3.53
CA LYS A 309 3.23 5.53 -3.59
C LYS A 309 3.67 5.74 -5.04
N GLY A 310 3.65 6.99 -5.48
CA GLY A 310 3.83 7.36 -6.89
C GLY A 310 2.63 7.01 -7.78
N PRO A 311 2.62 7.45 -9.04
CA PRO A 311 1.48 7.21 -9.94
C PRO A 311 1.23 5.72 -10.22
N LEU A 312 2.29 4.95 -10.51
CA LEU A 312 2.21 3.52 -10.82
C LEU A 312 2.40 2.62 -9.59
N GLY A 313 2.55 3.22 -8.41
CA GLY A 313 2.80 2.52 -7.17
C GLY A 313 4.23 2.00 -7.04
N LYS A 314 4.65 1.77 -5.81
CA LYS A 314 5.98 1.30 -5.47
C LYS A 314 6.03 -0.23 -5.43
N LYS A 315 6.88 -0.83 -6.26
CA LYS A 315 7.06 -2.29 -6.29
C LYS A 315 7.57 -2.79 -4.92
N ALA A 316 6.99 -3.87 -4.41
CA ALA A 316 7.43 -4.47 -3.16
C ALA A 316 8.88 -4.97 -3.28
N LEU A 317 9.64 -4.80 -2.20
CA LEU A 317 10.97 -5.38 -2.05
C LEU A 317 10.81 -6.84 -1.57
N THR A 318 11.54 -7.76 -2.20
CA THR A 318 11.76 -9.10 -1.65
C THR A 318 13.03 -9.05 -0.82
N PRO A 319 12.95 -9.14 0.52
CA PRO A 319 14.14 -9.03 1.37
C PRO A 319 15.13 -10.17 1.12
N LEU A 320 16.42 -9.85 1.14
CA LEU A 320 17.48 -10.85 1.15
C LEU A 320 17.63 -11.46 2.54
N ARG A 321 17.85 -12.77 2.60
CA ARG A 321 17.99 -13.54 3.84
C ARG A 321 19.29 -14.35 3.85
N GLY A 322 19.79 -14.61 5.07
CA GLY A 322 20.98 -15.43 5.27
C GLY A 322 22.24 -14.78 4.68
N ALA A 323 23.06 -15.59 4.06
CA ALA A 323 24.35 -15.22 3.45
C ALA A 323 24.20 -14.65 2.03
N ALA A 324 23.00 -14.25 1.60
CA ALA A 324 22.81 -13.63 0.30
C ALA A 324 23.66 -12.37 0.17
N ASN A 325 24.51 -12.32 -0.85
CA ASN A 325 25.49 -11.26 -1.08
C ASN A 325 25.44 -10.68 -2.50
N PHE A 326 24.32 -10.82 -3.16
CA PHE A 326 24.08 -10.30 -4.50
C PHE A 326 22.65 -9.72 -4.63
N ASP A 327 22.49 -8.81 -5.59
CA ASP A 327 21.17 -8.28 -5.93
C ASP A 327 20.44 -9.29 -6.85
N PRO A 328 19.27 -9.81 -6.45
CA PRO A 328 18.54 -10.79 -7.25
C PRO A 328 18.01 -10.24 -8.58
N THR A 329 18.17 -8.94 -8.83
CA THR A 329 17.83 -8.27 -10.09
C THR A 329 19.04 -7.99 -10.97
N ASP A 330 20.24 -8.35 -10.52
CA ASP A 330 21.47 -8.16 -11.28
C ASP A 330 21.53 -9.16 -12.46
N PRO A 331 21.57 -8.70 -13.71
CA PRO A 331 21.63 -9.60 -14.86
C PRO A 331 22.98 -10.34 -15.01
N ALA A 332 23.96 -10.02 -14.17
CA ALA A 332 25.27 -10.67 -14.14
C ALA A 332 25.37 -11.82 -13.12
N VAL A 333 24.27 -12.17 -12.46
CA VAL A 333 24.20 -13.21 -11.42
C VAL A 333 23.29 -14.35 -11.87
#